data_243ffce74df3067364bcfc4f5b299212
#
_entry.id   243ffce74df3067364bcfc4f5b299212
#
_cell.length_a   1.000
_cell.length_b   1.000
_cell.length_c   1.000
_cell.angle_alpha   90.00
_cell.angle_beta   90.00
_cell.angle_gamma   90.00
#
_symmetry.space_group_name_H-M   'P 1'
#
loop_
_entity.id
_entity.type
_entity.pdbx_description
1 polymer ?
#
loop_
_entity_poly.entity_id
_entity_poly.type
_entity_poly.pdbx_seq_one_letter_code
_entity_poly.pdbx_strand_id
1 'polypeptide(L)'
;MFSLPEGAQETGKSGPAPLVQLRELVVRRAGKVVLEIPHLELLEGEVLAIIGPNGAGKSTLLHVLALLLPAAAGEMWFAGHRVTRGDDLVKLRRRMAVVFQEPLLLDSSVKGNVVSGLRLRGTPRREAEERAHHWMKRFGLEGLADRPARQLSGGEAQRVSLARAFALQPELLLLDEPFSALDAPTRASIFEDFERVLRESSITTLFVTHDRTEAMRLGTRIAVMMEGSVVQVGEPEEVFCFPVDEKVAAFVGVENLVPGRVVEQREGLAVVALRDAGIEVVSDAPSGRQVLACLRPEDVVVAPAPAGLPASSARNKLRGRITRLTPLGSQVRVSLDCGFPLVALITRRSAEELAFQEGTQVLASFKATAVHLIER
;
A
#
# COMPACT_ATOMS: atom_id res chain seq x y z
N MET A 1 34.50 36.16 -25.19
CA MET A 1 34.51 35.01 -26.07
C MET A 1 35.08 33.84 -25.32
N PHE A 2 34.28 33.18 -24.49
CA PHE A 2 34.63 31.99 -23.75
C PHE A 2 33.65 30.88 -24.15
N SER A 3 34.19 29.88 -24.83
CA SER A 3 33.47 28.70 -25.32
C SER A 3 33.15 27.80 -24.14
N LEU A 4 31.89 27.35 -24.05
CA LEU A 4 31.41 26.28 -23.18
C LEU A 4 31.87 24.93 -23.76
N PRO A 5 32.31 23.95 -22.95
CA PRO A 5 32.57 22.61 -23.44
C PRO A 5 31.26 21.84 -23.59
N GLU A 6 31.00 21.39 -24.79
CA GLU A 6 30.01 20.34 -25.12
C GLU A 6 30.45 19.00 -24.54
N GLY A 7 29.51 18.21 -24.03
CA GLY A 7 29.65 16.77 -23.89
C GLY A 7 29.85 16.24 -22.48
N ALA A 8 28.85 16.38 -21.60
CA ALA A 8 28.63 15.43 -20.53
C ALA A 8 27.51 14.49 -20.93
N GLN A 9 27.89 13.33 -21.52
CA GLN A 9 26.96 12.18 -21.60
C GLN A 9 26.74 11.70 -20.17
N GLU A 10 25.54 11.91 -19.66
CA GLU A 10 25.04 11.25 -18.45
C GLU A 10 25.00 9.75 -18.71
N THR A 11 26.02 9.04 -18.24
CA THR A 11 25.94 7.59 -18.04
C THR A 11 25.07 7.30 -16.82
N GLY A 12 23.77 7.55 -16.97
CA GLY A 12 22.78 7.12 -16.02
C GLY A 12 22.76 5.59 -15.99
N LYS A 13 22.95 4.99 -14.81
CA LYS A 13 22.54 3.62 -14.54
C LYS A 13 21.04 3.54 -14.87
N SER A 14 20.68 2.96 -16.02
CA SER A 14 19.29 2.73 -16.35
C SER A 14 18.72 1.75 -15.33
N GLY A 15 17.85 2.23 -14.47
CA GLY A 15 17.00 1.38 -13.63
C GLY A 15 16.19 0.42 -14.48
N PRO A 16 15.47 -0.54 -13.86
CA PRO A 16 14.64 -1.48 -14.60
C PRO A 16 13.66 -0.72 -15.50
N ALA A 17 13.53 -1.19 -16.76
CA ALA A 17 12.63 -0.56 -17.70
C ALA A 17 11.17 -0.74 -17.27
N PRO A 18 10.27 0.23 -17.55
CA PRO A 18 8.87 0.08 -17.21
C PRO A 18 8.20 -0.95 -18.12
N LEU A 19 7.54 -1.95 -17.50
CA LEU A 19 6.69 -2.89 -18.23
C LEU A 19 5.37 -2.23 -18.64
N VAL A 20 4.81 -1.37 -17.77
CA VAL A 20 3.60 -0.60 -18.06
C VAL A 20 3.84 0.87 -17.79
N GLN A 21 3.37 1.72 -18.71
CA GLN A 21 3.30 3.18 -18.51
C GLN A 21 1.90 3.68 -18.84
N LEU A 22 1.38 4.57 -18.00
CA LEU A 22 0.18 5.34 -18.24
C LEU A 22 0.55 6.81 -18.34
N ARG A 23 0.02 7.51 -19.33
CA ARG A 23 0.22 8.96 -19.55
C ARG A 23 -1.10 9.63 -19.84
N GLU A 24 -1.44 10.65 -19.05
CA GLU A 24 -2.67 11.47 -19.18
C GLU A 24 -3.92 10.58 -19.31
N LEU A 25 -3.98 9.47 -18.56
CA LEU A 25 -5.05 8.49 -18.66
C LEU A 25 -6.34 9.05 -18.03
N VAL A 26 -7.41 9.10 -18.82
CA VAL A 26 -8.74 9.49 -18.33
C VAL A 26 -9.74 8.38 -18.61
N VAL A 27 -10.50 8.00 -17.58
CA VAL A 27 -11.61 7.04 -17.71
C VAL A 27 -12.92 7.73 -17.34
N ARG A 28 -13.95 7.50 -18.16
CA ARG A 28 -15.31 8.03 -17.91
C ARG A 28 -16.30 6.88 -17.76
N ARG A 29 -17.21 7.02 -16.79
CA ARG A 29 -18.40 6.16 -16.64
C ARG A 29 -19.65 7.03 -16.52
N ALA A 30 -20.65 6.75 -17.31
CA ALA A 30 -21.90 7.54 -17.36
C ALA A 30 -21.64 9.05 -17.47
N GLY A 31 -20.67 9.46 -18.30
CA GLY A 31 -20.29 10.86 -18.53
C GLY A 31 -19.39 11.48 -17.45
N LYS A 32 -19.22 10.85 -16.29
CA LYS A 32 -18.38 11.36 -15.20
C LYS A 32 -16.95 10.80 -15.31
N VAL A 33 -15.95 11.63 -15.02
CA VAL A 33 -14.55 11.19 -14.86
C VAL A 33 -14.48 10.35 -13.58
N VAL A 34 -13.96 9.12 -13.71
CA VAL A 34 -13.78 8.19 -12.58
C VAL A 34 -12.32 7.86 -12.33
N LEU A 35 -11.45 8.10 -13.33
CA LEU A 35 -9.98 8.10 -13.18
C LEU A 35 -9.40 9.25 -13.98
N GLU A 36 -8.39 9.89 -13.40
CA GLU A 36 -7.52 10.87 -14.01
C GLU A 36 -6.10 10.64 -13.47
N ILE A 37 -5.25 10.01 -14.28
CA ILE A 37 -3.90 9.60 -13.91
C ILE A 37 -2.93 10.24 -14.89
N PRO A 38 -2.27 11.34 -14.50
CA PRO A 38 -1.29 12.03 -15.34
C PRO A 38 -0.13 11.13 -15.71
N HIS A 39 0.39 10.39 -14.74
CA HIS A 39 1.51 9.48 -14.93
C HIS A 39 1.49 8.33 -13.91
N LEU A 40 1.75 7.12 -14.39
CA LEU A 40 2.01 5.94 -13.56
C LEU A 40 2.90 4.97 -14.32
N GLU A 41 3.93 4.47 -13.67
CA GLU A 41 4.81 3.44 -14.21
C GLU A 41 4.85 2.23 -13.30
N LEU A 42 4.87 1.05 -13.89
CA LEU A 42 5.12 -0.23 -13.24
C LEU A 42 6.40 -0.83 -13.85
N LEU A 43 7.44 -0.98 -13.05
CA LEU A 43 8.75 -1.45 -13.49
C LEU A 43 8.78 -2.98 -13.63
N GLU A 44 9.65 -3.51 -14.49
CA GLU A 44 9.83 -4.96 -14.62
C GLU A 44 10.29 -5.59 -13.30
N GLY A 45 9.65 -6.69 -12.90
CA GLY A 45 9.93 -7.41 -11.65
C GLY A 45 9.44 -6.71 -10.38
N GLU A 46 8.82 -5.53 -10.49
CA GLU A 46 8.26 -4.78 -9.38
C GLU A 46 6.95 -5.38 -8.87
N VAL A 47 6.70 -5.20 -7.57
CA VAL A 47 5.38 -5.37 -6.96
C VAL A 47 4.87 -4.00 -6.56
N LEU A 48 3.99 -3.41 -7.38
CA LEU A 48 3.33 -2.14 -7.08
C LEU A 48 2.02 -2.39 -6.35
N ALA A 49 1.95 -2.03 -5.07
CA ALA A 49 0.72 -2.08 -4.30
C ALA A 49 -0.10 -0.80 -4.52
N ILE A 50 -1.36 -0.95 -4.90
CA ILE A 50 -2.30 0.17 -5.02
C ILE A 50 -3.19 0.18 -3.79
N ILE A 51 -3.11 1.24 -2.99
CA ILE A 51 -3.94 1.43 -1.81
C ILE A 51 -4.80 2.69 -1.94
N GLY A 52 -5.86 2.78 -1.16
CA GLY A 52 -6.76 3.93 -1.15
C GLY A 52 -8.14 3.56 -0.60
N PRO A 53 -8.99 4.54 -0.27
CA PRO A 53 -10.34 4.28 0.24
C PRO A 53 -11.23 3.57 -0.78
N ASN A 54 -12.38 3.05 -0.32
CA ASN A 54 -13.37 2.48 -1.21
C ASN A 54 -13.89 3.58 -2.16
N GLY A 55 -14.04 3.23 -3.45
CA GLY A 55 -14.43 4.19 -4.47
C GLY A 55 -13.31 5.06 -5.04
N ALA A 56 -12.06 4.93 -4.58
CA ALA A 56 -10.91 5.68 -5.11
C ALA A 56 -10.55 5.35 -6.57
N GLY A 57 -11.16 4.32 -7.18
CA GLY A 57 -10.91 3.95 -8.57
C GLY A 57 -9.92 2.78 -8.78
N LYS A 58 -9.45 2.15 -7.72
CA LYS A 58 -8.43 1.07 -7.76
C LYS A 58 -8.76 -0.07 -8.73
N SER A 59 -9.95 -0.70 -8.56
CA SER A 59 -10.39 -1.77 -9.47
C SER A 59 -10.64 -1.26 -10.88
N THR A 60 -11.04 0.02 -11.05
CA THR A 60 -11.19 0.62 -12.37
C THR A 60 -9.83 0.74 -13.08
N LEU A 61 -8.79 1.16 -12.36
CA LEU A 61 -7.43 1.19 -12.88
C LEU A 61 -6.96 -0.21 -13.28
N LEU A 62 -7.16 -1.21 -12.41
CA LEU A 62 -6.82 -2.59 -12.71
C LEU A 62 -7.55 -3.10 -13.97
N HIS A 63 -8.84 -2.80 -14.14
CA HIS A 63 -9.59 -3.18 -15.34
C HIS A 63 -9.07 -2.52 -16.62
N VAL A 64 -8.57 -1.28 -16.55
CA VAL A 64 -7.91 -0.64 -17.70
C VAL A 64 -6.60 -1.33 -18.02
N LEU A 65 -5.77 -1.61 -17.02
CA LEU A 65 -4.51 -2.34 -17.21
C LEU A 65 -4.71 -3.75 -17.75
N ALA A 66 -5.79 -4.43 -17.34
CA ALA A 66 -6.20 -5.73 -17.85
C ALA A 66 -6.80 -5.65 -19.28
N LEU A 67 -6.90 -4.46 -19.87
CA LEU A 67 -7.53 -4.20 -21.17
C LEU A 67 -9.02 -4.61 -21.21
N LEU A 68 -9.69 -4.65 -20.05
CA LEU A 68 -11.12 -4.96 -19.91
C LEU A 68 -12.00 -3.71 -20.01
N LEU A 69 -11.43 -2.54 -19.71
CA LEU A 69 -12.11 -1.25 -19.77
C LEU A 69 -11.28 -0.29 -20.65
N PRO A 70 -11.87 0.32 -21.69
CA PRO A 70 -11.15 1.29 -22.50
C PRO A 70 -11.01 2.63 -21.77
N ALA A 71 -9.88 3.30 -21.95
CA ALA A 71 -9.70 4.69 -21.57
C ALA A 71 -10.46 5.62 -22.52
N ALA A 72 -10.95 6.75 -22.01
CA ALA A 72 -11.57 7.81 -22.78
C ALA A 72 -10.53 8.71 -23.46
N ALA A 73 -9.39 8.92 -22.78
CA ALA A 73 -8.23 9.68 -23.27
C ALA A 73 -6.94 9.17 -22.64
N GLY A 74 -5.80 9.64 -23.14
CA GLY A 74 -4.47 9.28 -22.68
C GLY A 74 -3.89 8.07 -23.39
N GLU A 75 -2.76 7.61 -22.87
CA GLU A 75 -1.99 6.54 -23.49
C GLU A 75 -1.64 5.45 -22.46
N MET A 76 -1.66 4.22 -22.91
CA MET A 76 -1.11 3.06 -22.20
C MET A 76 -0.03 2.42 -23.05
N TRP A 77 1.11 2.16 -22.42
CA TRP A 77 2.22 1.44 -23.02
C TRP A 77 2.43 0.13 -22.26
N PHE A 78 2.70 -0.94 -22.99
CA PHE A 78 2.99 -2.26 -22.44
C PHE A 78 4.24 -2.84 -23.11
N ALA A 79 5.29 -3.12 -22.32
CA ALA A 79 6.59 -3.58 -22.79
C ALA A 79 7.15 -2.71 -23.93
N GLY A 80 7.11 -1.38 -23.75
CA GLY A 80 7.61 -0.42 -24.74
C GLY A 80 6.71 -0.20 -25.96
N HIS A 81 5.58 -0.94 -26.08
CA HIS A 81 4.62 -0.79 -27.17
C HIS A 81 3.40 0.00 -26.72
N ARG A 82 3.02 1.03 -27.49
CA ARG A 82 1.80 1.80 -27.23
C ARG A 82 0.57 0.97 -27.60
N VAL A 83 -0.30 0.72 -26.63
CA VAL A 83 -1.54 -0.01 -26.82
C VAL A 83 -2.56 0.86 -27.55
N THR A 84 -3.06 0.39 -28.70
CA THR A 84 -4.01 1.09 -29.55
C THR A 84 -5.27 0.24 -29.81
N ARG A 85 -6.30 0.87 -30.37
CA ARG A 85 -7.53 0.15 -30.77
C ARG A 85 -7.31 -0.84 -31.92
N GLY A 86 -6.21 -0.71 -32.67
CA GLY A 86 -5.85 -1.59 -33.76
C GLY A 86 -5.10 -2.85 -33.32
N ASP A 87 -4.67 -2.92 -32.05
CA ASP A 87 -3.91 -4.07 -31.55
C ASP A 87 -4.81 -5.29 -31.32
N ASP A 88 -4.21 -6.46 -31.44
CA ASP A 88 -4.83 -7.72 -31.01
C ASP A 88 -4.84 -7.80 -29.47
N LEU A 89 -5.91 -7.25 -28.88
CA LEU A 89 -6.08 -7.23 -27.43
C LEU A 89 -6.10 -8.63 -26.81
N VAL A 90 -6.50 -9.66 -27.56
CA VAL A 90 -6.47 -11.05 -27.07
C VAL A 90 -5.01 -11.51 -26.91
N LYS A 91 -4.15 -11.17 -27.87
CA LYS A 91 -2.72 -11.48 -27.82
C LYS A 91 -2.03 -10.75 -26.66
N LEU A 92 -2.37 -9.47 -26.42
CA LEU A 92 -1.85 -8.72 -25.30
C LEU A 92 -2.34 -9.28 -23.94
N ARG A 93 -3.64 -9.59 -23.80
CA ARG A 93 -4.19 -10.21 -22.59
C ARG A 93 -3.58 -11.57 -22.28
N ARG A 94 -3.11 -12.32 -23.29
CA ARG A 94 -2.40 -13.59 -23.07
C ARG A 94 -1.05 -13.42 -22.38
N ARG A 95 -0.48 -12.22 -22.36
CA ARG A 95 0.75 -11.89 -21.64
C ARG A 95 0.49 -11.52 -20.18
N MET A 96 -0.79 -11.40 -19.79
CA MET A 96 -1.24 -10.99 -18.46
C MET A 96 -2.04 -12.09 -17.78
N ALA A 97 -2.13 -12.05 -16.45
CA ALA A 97 -3.09 -12.82 -15.69
C ALA A 97 -3.78 -11.90 -14.68
N VAL A 98 -5.07 -12.15 -14.44
CA VAL A 98 -5.88 -11.38 -13.49
C VAL A 98 -6.45 -12.33 -12.45
N VAL A 99 -6.34 -11.96 -11.18
CA VAL A 99 -7.03 -12.58 -10.05
C VAL A 99 -7.99 -11.54 -9.51
N PHE A 100 -9.28 -11.84 -9.59
CA PHE A 100 -10.33 -10.99 -9.07
C PHE A 100 -10.59 -11.28 -7.60
N GLN A 101 -11.28 -10.37 -6.93
CA GLN A 101 -11.71 -10.51 -5.54
C GLN A 101 -12.53 -11.81 -5.34
N GLU A 102 -13.44 -12.10 -6.25
CA GLU A 102 -14.12 -13.40 -6.33
C GLU A 102 -13.29 -14.35 -7.21
N PRO A 103 -13.07 -15.61 -6.80
CA PRO A 103 -12.20 -16.56 -7.52
C PRO A 103 -12.63 -16.85 -8.97
N LEU A 104 -13.91 -16.67 -9.32
CA LEU A 104 -14.50 -16.89 -10.64
C LEU A 104 -14.05 -18.21 -11.27
N LEU A 105 -14.27 -19.33 -10.56
CA LEU A 105 -13.89 -20.65 -11.01
C LEU A 105 -14.89 -21.20 -12.03
N LEU A 106 -14.38 -21.98 -12.99
CA LEU A 106 -15.18 -22.73 -13.94
C LEU A 106 -15.86 -23.90 -13.22
N ASP A 107 -17.05 -24.32 -13.67
CA ASP A 107 -17.69 -25.55 -13.20
C ASP A 107 -16.94 -26.79 -13.71
N SER A 108 -15.83 -27.07 -13.06
CA SER A 108 -14.87 -28.12 -13.39
C SER A 108 -14.12 -28.53 -12.11
N SER A 109 -13.22 -29.51 -12.22
CA SER A 109 -12.32 -29.87 -11.12
C SER A 109 -11.28 -28.78 -10.85
N VAL A 110 -10.59 -28.84 -9.69
CA VAL A 110 -9.44 -27.99 -9.37
C VAL A 110 -8.40 -28.05 -10.48
N LYS A 111 -7.95 -29.26 -10.87
CA LYS A 111 -7.00 -29.45 -11.97
C LYS A 111 -7.56 -28.86 -13.27
N GLY A 112 -8.84 -29.05 -13.57
CA GLY A 112 -9.50 -28.50 -14.74
C GLY A 112 -9.44 -26.97 -14.80
N ASN A 113 -9.66 -26.31 -13.65
CA ASN A 113 -9.53 -24.85 -13.53
C ASN A 113 -8.10 -24.36 -13.77
N VAL A 114 -7.10 -24.97 -13.13
CA VAL A 114 -5.69 -24.54 -13.27
C VAL A 114 -5.19 -24.75 -14.70
N VAL A 115 -5.57 -25.85 -15.35
CA VAL A 115 -5.17 -26.18 -16.75
C VAL A 115 -5.90 -25.31 -17.78
N SER A 116 -7.09 -24.78 -17.47
CA SER A 116 -7.98 -24.13 -18.43
C SER A 116 -7.32 -23.01 -19.24
N GLY A 117 -6.64 -22.11 -18.58
CA GLY A 117 -5.96 -20.98 -19.22
C GLY A 117 -4.79 -21.42 -20.11
N LEU A 118 -4.06 -22.46 -19.74
CA LEU A 118 -2.99 -23.04 -20.52
C LEU A 118 -3.53 -23.65 -21.82
N ARG A 119 -4.63 -24.41 -21.72
CA ARG A 119 -5.31 -24.99 -22.90
C ARG A 119 -5.83 -23.92 -23.86
N LEU A 120 -6.43 -22.86 -23.33
CA LEU A 120 -6.89 -21.73 -24.16
C LEU A 120 -5.76 -21.00 -24.88
N ARG A 121 -4.53 -21.06 -24.34
CA ARG A 121 -3.31 -20.53 -24.96
C ARG A 121 -2.64 -21.49 -25.94
N GLY A 122 -3.16 -22.72 -26.08
CA GLY A 122 -2.62 -23.74 -26.98
C GLY A 122 -1.39 -24.47 -26.42
N THR A 123 -1.16 -24.40 -25.11
CA THR A 123 -0.04 -25.13 -24.47
C THR A 123 -0.25 -26.64 -24.65
N PRO A 124 0.80 -27.40 -25.06
CA PRO A 124 0.70 -28.85 -25.20
C PRO A 124 0.20 -29.52 -23.92
N ARG A 125 -0.63 -30.56 -24.06
CA ARG A 125 -1.33 -31.18 -22.93
C ARG A 125 -0.39 -31.61 -21.81
N ARG A 126 0.73 -32.26 -22.14
CA ARG A 126 1.71 -32.72 -21.14
C ARG A 126 2.30 -31.54 -20.36
N GLU A 127 2.74 -30.51 -21.05
CA GLU A 127 3.30 -29.31 -20.44
C GLU A 127 2.27 -28.59 -19.56
N ALA A 128 1.02 -28.48 -20.03
CA ALA A 128 -0.06 -27.87 -19.25
C ALA A 128 -0.35 -28.65 -17.96
N GLU A 129 -0.31 -29.99 -18.02
CA GLU A 129 -0.51 -30.84 -16.83
C GLU A 129 0.68 -30.75 -15.86
N GLU A 130 1.91 -30.71 -16.33
CA GLU A 130 3.12 -30.53 -15.53
C GLU A 130 3.13 -29.17 -14.82
N ARG A 131 2.85 -28.09 -15.55
CA ARG A 131 2.73 -26.73 -14.95
C ARG A 131 1.60 -26.65 -13.93
N ALA A 132 0.43 -27.19 -14.25
CA ALA A 132 -0.70 -27.18 -13.33
C ALA A 132 -0.38 -27.98 -12.05
N HIS A 133 0.23 -29.14 -12.15
CA HIS A 133 0.66 -29.93 -11.00
C HIS A 133 1.66 -29.16 -10.12
N HIS A 134 2.67 -28.52 -10.74
CA HIS A 134 3.64 -27.69 -10.04
C HIS A 134 2.96 -26.60 -9.20
N TRP A 135 2.04 -25.82 -9.81
CA TRP A 135 1.40 -24.71 -9.13
C TRP A 135 0.34 -25.15 -8.11
N MET A 136 -0.36 -26.27 -8.37
CA MET A 136 -1.24 -26.86 -7.37
C MET A 136 -0.45 -27.30 -6.12
N LYS A 137 0.73 -27.88 -6.29
CA LYS A 137 1.61 -28.24 -5.18
C LYS A 137 2.05 -27.02 -4.38
N ARG A 138 2.49 -25.95 -5.09
CA ARG A 138 2.93 -24.68 -4.46
C ARG A 138 1.84 -24.05 -3.59
N PHE A 139 0.57 -24.19 -3.97
CA PHE A 139 -0.58 -23.65 -3.25
C PHE A 139 -1.30 -24.70 -2.39
N GLY A 140 -0.72 -25.89 -2.13
CA GLY A 140 -1.28 -26.90 -1.24
C GLY A 140 -2.57 -27.56 -1.74
N LEU A 141 -2.74 -27.70 -3.06
CA LEU A 141 -3.96 -28.20 -3.70
C LEU A 141 -3.84 -29.63 -4.23
N GLU A 142 -2.72 -30.35 -3.97
CA GLU A 142 -2.48 -31.70 -4.55
C GLU A 142 -3.60 -32.68 -4.24
N GLY A 143 -4.03 -32.74 -2.96
CA GLY A 143 -5.11 -33.63 -2.51
C GLY A 143 -6.51 -33.26 -3.01
N LEU A 144 -6.64 -32.12 -3.71
CA LEU A 144 -7.92 -31.60 -4.18
C LEU A 144 -8.05 -31.63 -5.70
N ALA A 145 -7.09 -32.18 -6.44
CA ALA A 145 -6.97 -32.07 -7.90
C ALA A 145 -8.26 -32.42 -8.67
N ASP A 146 -8.94 -33.50 -8.27
CA ASP A 146 -10.14 -33.99 -8.95
C ASP A 146 -11.46 -33.46 -8.32
N ARG A 147 -11.37 -32.69 -7.20
CA ARG A 147 -12.52 -32.14 -6.50
C ARG A 147 -13.22 -31.09 -7.35
N PRO A 148 -14.56 -31.15 -7.48
CA PRO A 148 -15.34 -30.11 -8.17
C PRO A 148 -15.18 -28.74 -7.51
N ALA A 149 -14.97 -27.68 -8.29
CA ALA A 149 -14.75 -26.32 -7.78
C ALA A 149 -15.91 -25.81 -6.90
N ARG A 150 -17.13 -26.21 -7.18
CA ARG A 150 -18.34 -25.85 -6.39
C ARG A 150 -18.37 -26.41 -4.96
N GLN A 151 -17.48 -27.36 -4.64
CA GLN A 151 -17.37 -27.99 -3.32
C GLN A 151 -16.20 -27.43 -2.49
N LEU A 152 -15.51 -26.41 -3.01
CA LEU A 152 -14.38 -25.79 -2.34
C LEU A 152 -14.85 -24.77 -1.31
N SER A 153 -14.11 -24.65 -0.21
CA SER A 153 -14.19 -23.49 0.67
C SER A 153 -13.70 -22.23 -0.05
N GLY A 154 -14.02 -21.04 0.47
CA GLY A 154 -13.58 -19.77 -0.10
C GLY A 154 -12.05 -19.70 -0.21
N GLY A 155 -11.32 -20.17 0.81
CA GLY A 155 -9.86 -20.20 0.81
C GLY A 155 -9.28 -21.19 -0.21
N GLU A 156 -9.85 -22.39 -0.34
CA GLU A 156 -9.45 -23.36 -1.37
C GLU A 156 -9.72 -22.79 -2.77
N ALA A 157 -10.86 -22.16 -2.99
CA ALA A 157 -11.20 -21.53 -4.27
C ALA A 157 -10.22 -20.39 -4.63
N GLN A 158 -9.81 -19.57 -3.65
CA GLN A 158 -8.83 -18.52 -3.84
C GLN A 158 -7.44 -19.08 -4.18
N ARG A 159 -7.00 -20.15 -3.48
CA ARG A 159 -5.76 -20.87 -3.82
C ARG A 159 -5.79 -21.40 -5.26
N VAL A 160 -6.92 -21.92 -5.71
CA VAL A 160 -7.10 -22.39 -7.11
C VAL A 160 -7.00 -21.23 -8.10
N SER A 161 -7.59 -20.06 -7.79
CA SER A 161 -7.50 -18.87 -8.63
C SER A 161 -6.07 -18.36 -8.75
N LEU A 162 -5.31 -18.34 -7.65
CA LEU A 162 -3.88 -18.00 -7.65
C LEU A 162 -3.06 -19.02 -8.47
N ALA A 163 -3.22 -20.33 -8.20
CA ALA A 163 -2.54 -21.38 -8.94
C ALA A 163 -2.81 -21.30 -10.45
N ARG A 164 -4.06 -21.01 -10.86
CA ARG A 164 -4.46 -20.80 -12.25
C ARG A 164 -3.74 -19.61 -12.88
N ALA A 165 -3.59 -18.50 -12.16
CA ALA A 165 -2.91 -17.31 -12.66
C ALA A 165 -1.39 -17.54 -12.82
N PHE A 166 -0.74 -18.11 -11.81
CA PHE A 166 0.69 -18.38 -11.84
C PHE A 166 1.08 -19.45 -12.86
N ALA A 167 0.22 -20.46 -13.12
CA ALA A 167 0.46 -21.48 -14.13
C ALA A 167 0.62 -20.89 -15.54
N LEU A 168 0.05 -19.73 -15.81
CA LEU A 168 0.17 -19.03 -17.08
C LEU A 168 1.54 -18.38 -17.28
N GLN A 169 2.36 -18.23 -16.23
CA GLN A 169 3.65 -17.52 -16.25
C GLN A 169 3.51 -16.15 -16.94
N PRO A 170 2.64 -15.27 -16.43
CA PRO A 170 2.37 -14.00 -17.08
C PRO A 170 3.56 -13.04 -16.93
N GLU A 171 3.70 -12.10 -17.86
CA GLU A 171 4.62 -10.97 -17.72
C GLU A 171 4.06 -9.95 -16.70
N LEU A 172 2.73 -9.81 -16.64
CA LEU A 172 2.03 -8.93 -15.72
C LEU A 172 0.96 -9.70 -14.95
N LEU A 173 1.05 -9.72 -13.63
CA LEU A 173 0.05 -10.25 -12.72
C LEU A 173 -0.74 -9.10 -12.10
N LEU A 174 -2.06 -9.13 -12.27
CA LEU A 174 -3.00 -8.14 -11.73
C LEU A 174 -3.87 -8.81 -10.67
N LEU A 175 -3.92 -8.23 -9.46
CA LEU A 175 -4.63 -8.80 -8.31
C LEU A 175 -5.58 -7.74 -7.74
N ASP A 176 -6.87 -8.02 -7.75
CA ASP A 176 -7.90 -7.14 -7.18
C ASP A 176 -8.41 -7.69 -5.86
N GLU A 177 -7.92 -7.15 -4.75
CA GLU A 177 -8.28 -7.52 -3.37
C GLU A 177 -8.33 -9.05 -3.12
N PRO A 178 -7.28 -9.81 -3.47
CA PRO A 178 -7.35 -11.27 -3.55
C PRO A 178 -7.58 -11.98 -2.21
N PHE A 179 -7.49 -11.28 -1.09
CA PHE A 179 -7.62 -11.87 0.25
C PHE A 179 -8.79 -11.30 1.06
N SER A 180 -9.53 -10.32 0.53
CA SER A 180 -10.53 -9.57 1.29
C SER A 180 -11.75 -10.40 1.72
N ALA A 181 -12.12 -11.43 0.94
CA ALA A 181 -13.28 -12.29 1.21
C ALA A 181 -12.99 -13.45 2.17
N LEU A 182 -11.78 -13.53 2.75
CA LEU A 182 -11.33 -14.65 3.57
C LEU A 182 -11.43 -14.31 5.07
N ASP A 183 -11.73 -15.33 5.89
CA ASP A 183 -11.56 -15.23 7.35
C ASP A 183 -10.09 -15.08 7.75
N ALA A 184 -9.82 -14.50 8.91
CA ALA A 184 -8.47 -14.11 9.32
C ALA A 184 -7.45 -15.26 9.35
N PRO A 185 -7.72 -16.48 9.88
CA PRO A 185 -6.76 -17.58 9.85
C PRO A 185 -6.45 -18.07 8.43
N THR A 186 -7.48 -18.25 7.59
CA THR A 186 -7.35 -18.69 6.20
C THR A 186 -6.57 -17.66 5.39
N ARG A 187 -6.88 -16.37 5.57
CA ARG A 187 -6.20 -15.24 4.95
C ARG A 187 -4.71 -15.24 5.28
N ALA A 188 -4.33 -15.36 6.55
CA ALA A 188 -2.93 -15.39 6.97
C ALA A 188 -2.14 -16.52 6.29
N SER A 189 -2.70 -17.74 6.27
CA SER A 189 -2.06 -18.90 5.63
C SER A 189 -1.88 -18.72 4.12
N ILE A 190 -2.92 -18.23 3.41
CA ILE A 190 -2.83 -18.02 1.95
C ILE A 190 -1.87 -16.89 1.62
N PHE A 191 -1.86 -15.85 2.43
CA PHE A 191 -0.99 -14.70 2.26
C PHE A 191 0.49 -15.09 2.38
N GLU A 192 0.87 -15.92 3.38
CA GLU A 192 2.23 -16.42 3.56
C GLU A 192 2.69 -17.27 2.35
N ASP A 193 1.82 -18.17 1.87
CA ASP A 193 2.11 -18.98 0.67
C ASP A 193 2.29 -18.09 -0.57
N PHE A 194 1.42 -17.10 -0.73
CA PHE A 194 1.47 -16.14 -1.84
C PHE A 194 2.74 -15.27 -1.78
N GLU A 195 3.06 -14.71 -0.62
CA GLU A 195 4.28 -13.90 -0.42
C GLU A 195 5.54 -14.67 -0.81
N ARG A 196 5.66 -15.92 -0.34
CA ARG A 196 6.78 -16.80 -0.69
C ARG A 196 6.88 -17.04 -2.19
N VAL A 197 5.75 -17.37 -2.83
CA VAL A 197 5.69 -17.61 -4.28
C VAL A 197 6.02 -16.36 -5.06
N LEU A 198 5.50 -15.21 -4.65
CA LEU A 198 5.72 -13.95 -5.35
C LEU A 198 7.19 -13.52 -5.31
N ARG A 199 7.83 -13.61 -4.14
CA ARG A 199 9.27 -13.29 -3.98
C ARG A 199 10.19 -14.17 -4.84
N GLU A 200 9.82 -15.45 -5.05
CA GLU A 200 10.60 -16.39 -5.85
C GLU A 200 10.35 -16.24 -7.36
N SER A 201 9.24 -15.63 -7.78
CA SER A 201 8.79 -15.64 -9.16
C SER A 201 9.30 -14.48 -10.03
N SER A 202 9.72 -13.37 -9.42
CA SER A 202 10.11 -12.11 -10.10
C SER A 202 9.07 -11.62 -11.13
N ILE A 203 7.79 -12.00 -10.99
CA ILE A 203 6.71 -11.59 -11.89
C ILE A 203 6.33 -10.14 -11.57
N THR A 204 6.32 -9.28 -12.59
CA THR A 204 5.80 -7.92 -12.43
C THR A 204 4.35 -7.96 -11.97
N THR A 205 4.06 -7.35 -10.83
CA THR A 205 2.75 -7.49 -10.19
C THR A 205 2.17 -6.14 -9.81
N LEU A 206 0.92 -5.90 -10.17
CA LEU A 206 0.11 -4.83 -9.60
C LEU A 206 -0.94 -5.45 -8.68
N PHE A 207 -0.93 -5.00 -7.44
CA PHE A 207 -1.72 -5.57 -6.37
C PHE A 207 -2.60 -4.50 -5.70
N VAL A 208 -3.91 -4.64 -5.84
CA VAL A 208 -4.88 -3.75 -5.18
C VAL A 208 -5.28 -4.32 -3.83
N THR A 209 -5.17 -3.53 -2.78
CA THR A 209 -5.63 -3.89 -1.44
C THR A 209 -6.08 -2.67 -0.65
N HIS A 210 -6.95 -2.87 0.34
CA HIS A 210 -7.27 -1.90 1.37
C HIS A 210 -6.52 -2.20 2.69
N ASP A 211 -5.80 -3.31 2.77
CA ASP A 211 -5.01 -3.71 3.93
C ASP A 211 -3.58 -3.15 3.84
N ARG A 212 -3.24 -2.29 4.80
CA ARG A 212 -1.93 -1.65 4.87
C ARG A 212 -0.81 -2.65 5.11
N THR A 213 -1.06 -3.68 5.92
CA THR A 213 -0.07 -4.72 6.24
C THR A 213 0.28 -5.52 4.99
N GLU A 214 -0.71 -5.85 4.18
CA GLU A 214 -0.48 -6.52 2.90
C GLU A 214 0.39 -5.65 1.97
N ALA A 215 0.04 -4.37 1.83
CA ALA A 215 0.79 -3.43 1.00
C ALA A 215 2.25 -3.26 1.48
N MET A 216 2.46 -3.14 2.79
CA MET A 216 3.80 -3.03 3.39
C MET A 216 4.65 -4.29 3.23
N ARG A 217 4.05 -5.47 3.28
CA ARG A 217 4.79 -6.75 3.20
C ARG A 217 5.14 -7.15 1.77
N LEU A 218 4.26 -6.87 0.81
CA LEU A 218 4.41 -7.30 -0.58
C LEU A 218 4.95 -6.22 -1.50
N GLY A 219 4.54 -4.96 -1.30
CA GLY A 219 4.89 -3.87 -2.20
C GLY A 219 6.37 -3.54 -2.16
N THR A 220 7.02 -3.52 -3.32
CA THR A 220 8.32 -2.86 -3.48
C THR A 220 8.13 -1.35 -3.58
N ARG A 221 7.02 -0.92 -4.18
CA ARG A 221 6.49 0.44 -4.15
C ARG A 221 5.00 0.42 -3.87
N ILE A 222 4.50 1.53 -3.35
CA ILE A 222 3.09 1.75 -3.05
C ILE A 222 2.61 2.99 -3.80
N ALA A 223 1.47 2.89 -4.46
CA ALA A 223 0.74 4.03 -5.01
C ALA A 223 -0.55 4.26 -4.22
N VAL A 224 -0.70 5.45 -3.68
CA VAL A 224 -1.92 5.87 -2.97
C VAL A 224 -2.86 6.51 -3.95
N MET A 225 -4.08 5.98 -4.05
CA MET A 225 -5.14 6.53 -4.88
C MET A 225 -6.21 7.21 -4.05
N MET A 226 -6.57 8.43 -4.43
CA MET A 226 -7.65 9.22 -3.86
C MET A 226 -8.51 9.80 -4.99
N GLU A 227 -9.83 9.70 -4.88
CA GLU A 227 -10.79 10.37 -5.77
C GLU A 227 -10.50 10.20 -7.27
N GLY A 228 -10.02 9.01 -7.67
CA GLY A 228 -9.71 8.69 -9.08
C GLY A 228 -8.31 9.06 -9.55
N SER A 229 -7.46 9.59 -8.68
CA SER A 229 -6.09 9.99 -9.01
C SER A 229 -5.06 9.28 -8.15
N VAL A 230 -3.84 9.12 -8.68
CA VAL A 230 -2.66 8.69 -7.91
C VAL A 230 -2.05 9.94 -7.29
N VAL A 231 -2.05 10.01 -5.95
CA VAL A 231 -1.61 11.20 -5.21
C VAL A 231 -0.20 11.06 -4.64
N GLN A 232 0.25 9.84 -4.39
CA GLN A 232 1.61 9.56 -3.92
C GLN A 232 2.07 8.21 -4.43
N VAL A 233 3.34 8.11 -4.84
CA VAL A 233 4.02 6.85 -5.17
C VAL A 233 5.41 6.88 -4.54
N GLY A 234 5.76 5.83 -3.82
CA GLY A 234 7.07 5.73 -3.16
C GLY A 234 7.31 4.34 -2.58
N GLU A 235 8.45 4.15 -1.92
CA GLU A 235 8.70 2.96 -1.13
C GLU A 235 7.71 2.87 0.06
N PRO A 236 7.43 1.67 0.59
CA PRO A 236 6.47 1.52 1.70
C PRO A 236 6.75 2.45 2.87
N GLU A 237 8.01 2.55 3.32
CA GLU A 237 8.40 3.41 4.43
C GLU A 237 8.14 4.89 4.12
N GLU A 238 8.46 5.33 2.91
CA GLU A 238 8.22 6.71 2.46
C GLU A 238 6.72 7.06 2.50
N VAL A 239 5.87 6.22 1.90
CA VAL A 239 4.42 6.47 1.84
C VAL A 239 3.78 6.48 3.23
N PHE A 240 4.21 5.58 4.11
CA PHE A 240 3.63 5.48 5.44
C PHE A 240 4.20 6.51 6.43
N CYS A 241 5.48 6.89 6.33
CA CYS A 241 6.12 7.81 7.27
C CYS A 241 6.07 9.28 6.82
N PHE A 242 6.04 9.52 5.51
CA PHE A 242 6.09 10.85 4.90
C PHE A 242 4.92 11.10 3.95
N PRO A 243 3.67 11.07 4.45
CA PRO A 243 2.49 11.34 3.62
C PRO A 243 2.54 12.76 3.05
N VAL A 244 2.17 12.90 1.76
CA VAL A 244 2.26 14.17 1.04
C VAL A 244 1.18 15.18 1.45
N ASP A 245 0.04 14.71 1.94
CA ASP A 245 -1.06 15.57 2.38
C ASP A 245 -1.85 14.97 3.55
N GLU A 246 -2.80 15.76 4.08
CA GLU A 246 -3.66 15.38 5.21
C GLU A 246 -4.55 14.16 4.90
N LYS A 247 -5.04 14.03 3.65
CA LYS A 247 -5.90 12.91 3.25
C LYS A 247 -5.11 11.60 3.24
N VAL A 248 -3.90 11.63 2.68
CA VAL A 248 -2.99 10.48 2.70
C VAL A 248 -2.59 10.15 4.12
N ALA A 249 -2.19 11.14 4.94
CA ALA A 249 -1.82 10.93 6.34
C ALA A 249 -2.95 10.23 7.13
N ALA A 250 -4.18 10.73 7.03
CA ALA A 250 -5.34 10.11 7.67
C ALA A 250 -5.58 8.68 7.16
N PHE A 251 -5.46 8.46 5.86
CA PHE A 251 -5.66 7.14 5.25
C PHE A 251 -4.59 6.13 5.70
N VAL A 252 -3.31 6.52 5.77
CA VAL A 252 -2.23 5.63 6.22
C VAL A 252 -2.17 5.46 7.75
N GLY A 253 -3.07 6.11 8.51
CA GLY A 253 -3.28 5.89 9.94
C GLY A 253 -2.53 6.83 10.86
N VAL A 254 -2.09 7.97 10.35
CA VAL A 254 -1.62 9.05 11.21
C VAL A 254 -2.84 9.67 11.89
N GLU A 255 -2.97 9.45 13.20
CA GLU A 255 -4.10 9.97 13.98
C GLU A 255 -3.83 11.36 14.56
N ASN A 256 -2.57 11.66 14.89
CA ASN A 256 -2.21 12.97 15.42
C ASN A 256 -1.85 13.92 14.28
N LEU A 257 -2.83 14.64 13.79
CA LEU A 257 -2.73 15.67 12.76
C LEU A 257 -3.02 17.02 13.41
N VAL A 258 -1.96 17.74 13.79
CA VAL A 258 -2.09 18.96 14.58
C VAL A 258 -1.61 20.18 13.78
N PRO A 259 -2.52 21.12 13.45
CA PRO A 259 -2.13 22.35 12.79
C PRO A 259 -1.17 23.19 13.65
N GLY A 260 -0.13 23.72 13.03
CA GLY A 260 0.86 24.54 13.69
C GLY A 260 1.52 25.56 12.78
N ARG A 261 2.45 26.32 13.34
CA ARG A 261 3.27 27.27 12.61
C ARG A 261 4.72 27.12 13.05
N VAL A 262 5.64 27.09 12.09
CA VAL A 262 7.06 27.11 12.35
C VAL A 262 7.43 28.49 12.91
N VAL A 263 7.94 28.54 14.15
CA VAL A 263 8.33 29.80 14.81
C VAL A 263 9.83 30.03 14.76
N GLU A 264 10.62 28.96 14.72
CA GLU A 264 12.07 29.00 14.63
C GLU A 264 12.57 27.80 13.82
N GLN A 265 13.64 27.99 13.06
CA GLN A 265 14.37 26.92 12.35
C GLN A 265 15.86 27.16 12.52
N ARG A 266 16.59 26.16 13.07
CA ARG A 266 18.05 26.19 13.22
C ARG A 266 18.62 24.79 13.09
N GLU A 267 19.69 24.65 12.31
CA GLU A 267 20.50 23.42 12.20
C GLU A 267 19.68 22.14 11.91
N GLY A 268 18.67 22.23 11.00
CA GLY A 268 17.83 21.10 10.65
C GLY A 268 16.73 20.77 11.69
N LEU A 269 16.56 21.62 12.72
CA LEU A 269 15.48 21.52 13.71
C LEU A 269 14.54 22.72 13.55
N ALA A 270 13.25 22.44 13.42
CA ALA A 270 12.19 23.42 13.45
C ALA A 270 11.44 23.37 14.79
N VAL A 271 11.14 24.53 15.37
CA VAL A 271 10.22 24.66 16.50
C VAL A 271 8.86 25.02 15.93
N VAL A 272 7.85 24.18 16.19
CA VAL A 272 6.48 24.37 15.70
C VAL A 272 5.59 24.73 16.90
N ALA A 273 4.97 25.88 16.83
CA ALA A 273 3.95 26.28 17.78
C ALA A 273 2.61 25.59 17.43
N LEU A 274 2.09 24.79 18.35
CA LEU A 274 0.80 24.10 18.29
C LEU A 274 -0.09 24.68 19.37
N ARG A 275 -1.15 25.39 19.05
CA ARG A 275 -2.05 26.01 20.05
C ARG A 275 -1.28 26.55 21.28
N ASP A 276 -1.34 25.82 22.43
CA ASP A 276 -0.73 26.23 23.71
C ASP A 276 0.60 25.52 24.01
N ALA A 277 1.17 24.77 23.06
CA ALA A 277 2.41 24.01 23.22
C ALA A 277 3.36 24.21 22.03
N GLY A 278 4.66 24.01 22.27
CA GLY A 278 5.67 23.97 21.21
C GLY A 278 6.27 22.56 21.10
N ILE A 279 6.58 22.14 19.89
CA ILE A 279 7.31 20.91 19.63
C ILE A 279 8.54 21.16 18.75
N GLU A 280 9.57 20.34 18.93
CA GLU A 280 10.75 20.32 18.08
C GLU A 280 10.60 19.21 17.03
N VAL A 281 10.93 19.52 15.78
CA VAL A 281 10.80 18.60 14.63
C VAL A 281 12.05 18.69 13.77
N VAL A 282 12.55 17.56 13.29
CA VAL A 282 13.62 17.55 12.27
C VAL A 282 13.02 17.96 10.94
N SER A 283 13.30 19.20 10.53
CA SER A 283 12.74 19.77 9.30
C SER A 283 13.48 21.04 8.90
N ASP A 284 13.56 21.28 7.58
CA ASP A 284 14.08 22.51 6.99
C ASP A 284 12.95 23.52 6.65
N ALA A 285 11.73 23.28 7.09
CA ALA A 285 10.59 24.18 6.88
C ALA A 285 10.91 25.59 7.43
N PRO A 286 10.73 26.65 6.63
CA PRO A 286 11.12 28.00 7.02
C PRO A 286 10.24 28.58 8.11
N SER A 287 10.80 29.45 8.96
CA SER A 287 10.06 30.18 9.98
C SER A 287 8.90 30.98 9.36
N GLY A 288 7.76 30.96 10.02
CA GLY A 288 6.51 31.58 9.55
C GLY A 288 5.59 30.66 8.75
N ARG A 289 6.06 29.50 8.30
CA ARG A 289 5.27 28.57 7.50
C ARG A 289 4.15 27.92 8.33
N GLN A 290 2.95 27.84 7.75
CA GLN A 290 1.85 27.05 8.28
C GLN A 290 2.09 25.58 7.93
N VAL A 291 1.94 24.70 8.90
CA VAL A 291 2.23 23.27 8.76
C VAL A 291 1.17 22.42 9.47
N LEU A 292 1.08 21.17 9.07
CA LEU A 292 0.37 20.13 9.81
C LEU A 292 1.41 19.18 10.38
N ALA A 293 1.52 19.13 11.70
CA ALA A 293 2.39 18.18 12.37
C ALA A 293 1.72 16.81 12.44
N CYS A 294 2.37 15.82 11.85
CA CYS A 294 1.91 14.44 11.72
C CYS A 294 2.72 13.57 12.66
N LEU A 295 2.08 12.88 13.60
CA LEU A 295 2.74 11.99 14.55
C LEU A 295 1.90 10.72 14.73
N ARG A 296 2.56 9.56 14.69
CA ARG A 296 1.88 8.29 14.89
C ARG A 296 1.60 8.02 16.37
N PRO A 297 0.45 7.39 16.72
CA PRO A 297 0.15 7.03 18.08
C PRO A 297 1.18 6.11 18.75
N GLU A 298 1.78 5.20 17.97
CA GLU A 298 2.82 4.26 18.42
C GLU A 298 4.14 4.93 18.78
N ASP A 299 4.42 6.14 18.26
CA ASP A 299 5.63 6.90 18.54
C ASP A 299 5.52 7.74 19.82
N VAL A 300 4.34 7.80 20.42
CA VAL A 300 4.08 8.54 21.64
C VAL A 300 4.27 7.62 22.85
N VAL A 301 5.31 7.87 23.62
CA VAL A 301 5.54 7.21 24.91
C VAL A 301 4.79 7.94 26.01
N VAL A 302 4.00 7.20 26.79
CA VAL A 302 3.22 7.74 27.93
C VAL A 302 3.80 7.19 29.22
N ALA A 303 4.11 8.07 30.16
CA ALA A 303 4.60 7.74 31.50
C ALA A 303 3.81 8.51 32.56
N PRO A 304 3.75 8.04 33.83
CA PRO A 304 3.25 8.85 34.93
C PRO A 304 3.99 10.20 35.00
N ALA A 305 3.26 11.28 35.32
CA ALA A 305 3.86 12.61 35.37
C ALA A 305 4.92 12.69 36.49
N PRO A 306 6.21 12.85 36.22
CA PRO A 306 7.24 12.97 37.23
C PRO A 306 7.29 14.39 37.78
N ALA A 307 7.93 14.56 38.96
CA ALA A 307 8.14 15.88 39.57
C ALA A 307 9.02 16.79 38.68
N GLY A 308 9.94 16.22 37.89
CA GLY A 308 10.78 16.92 36.94
C GLY A 308 10.74 16.24 35.56
N LEU A 309 11.31 16.87 34.52
CA LEU A 309 11.42 16.25 33.19
C LEU A 309 12.63 15.30 33.15
N PRO A 310 12.44 13.99 32.89
CA PRO A 310 13.56 13.05 32.84
C PRO A 310 14.46 13.37 31.64
N ALA A 311 15.79 13.19 31.82
CA ALA A 311 16.73 13.27 30.69
C ALA A 311 16.49 12.10 29.74
N SER A 312 16.28 12.38 28.46
CA SER A 312 16.10 11.37 27.40
C SER A 312 16.37 11.97 26.05
N SER A 313 16.53 11.13 25.02
CA SER A 313 16.66 11.56 23.62
C SER A 313 15.35 12.06 23.00
N ALA A 314 14.21 11.85 23.67
CA ALA A 314 12.94 12.45 23.26
C ALA A 314 12.96 13.95 23.60
N ARG A 315 13.04 14.79 22.59
CA ARG A 315 13.09 16.25 22.75
C ARG A 315 11.72 16.83 23.12
N ASN A 316 10.65 16.19 22.62
CA ASN A 316 9.28 16.59 22.91
C ASN A 316 8.77 15.90 24.18
N LYS A 317 8.39 16.69 25.17
CA LYS A 317 7.88 16.24 26.47
C LYS A 317 6.73 17.13 26.89
N LEU A 318 5.53 16.62 26.76
CA LEU A 318 4.29 17.34 27.01
C LEU A 318 3.60 16.79 28.26
N ARG A 319 3.30 17.64 29.22
CA ARG A 319 2.41 17.27 30.32
C ARG A 319 0.99 17.23 29.80
N GLY A 320 0.26 16.19 30.14
CA GLY A 320 -1.11 16.03 29.71
C GLY A 320 -1.94 15.23 30.72
N ARG A 321 -3.20 15.10 30.41
CA ARG A 321 -4.14 14.30 31.17
C ARG A 321 -4.81 13.28 30.25
N ILE A 322 -4.97 12.05 30.74
CA ILE A 322 -5.74 11.02 30.04
C ILE A 322 -7.22 11.43 30.04
N THR A 323 -7.77 11.57 28.83
CA THR A 323 -9.19 11.88 28.62
C THR A 323 -10.03 10.64 28.35
N ARG A 324 -9.41 9.61 27.75
CA ARG A 324 -10.10 8.35 27.43
C ARG A 324 -9.10 7.19 27.25
N LEU A 325 -9.51 6.00 27.70
CA LEU A 325 -8.83 4.74 27.43
C LEU A 325 -9.75 3.83 26.64
N THR A 326 -9.30 3.38 25.45
CA THR A 326 -10.08 2.48 24.58
C THR A 326 -9.30 1.20 24.35
N PRO A 327 -9.74 0.05 24.89
CA PRO A 327 -9.08 -1.24 24.62
C PRO A 327 -9.19 -1.65 23.17
N LEU A 328 -8.07 -2.08 22.56
CA LEU A 328 -7.95 -2.56 21.20
C LEU A 328 -7.20 -3.92 21.20
N GLY A 329 -7.85 -4.97 21.72
CA GLY A 329 -7.23 -6.30 21.84
C GLY A 329 -6.05 -6.32 22.81
N SER A 330 -4.82 -6.53 22.30
CA SER A 330 -3.58 -6.51 23.09
C SER A 330 -3.05 -5.10 23.39
N GLN A 331 -3.64 -4.09 22.80
CA GLN A 331 -3.25 -2.68 22.94
C GLN A 331 -4.36 -1.85 23.59
N VAL A 332 -4.00 -0.66 24.01
CA VAL A 332 -4.92 0.37 24.52
C VAL A 332 -4.60 1.68 23.82
N ARG A 333 -5.63 2.26 23.21
CA ARG A 333 -5.57 3.61 22.64
C ARG A 333 -5.83 4.61 23.77
N VAL A 334 -4.86 5.46 24.03
CA VAL A 334 -4.89 6.47 25.08
C VAL A 334 -5.10 7.83 24.44
N SER A 335 -6.23 8.46 24.72
CA SER A 335 -6.47 9.84 24.31
C SER A 335 -6.01 10.78 25.41
N LEU A 336 -5.23 11.78 25.04
CA LEU A 336 -4.59 12.74 25.92
C LEU A 336 -5.04 14.16 25.59
N ASP A 337 -5.11 15.01 26.58
CA ASP A 337 -5.14 16.46 26.43
C ASP A 337 -3.80 17.02 26.93
N CYS A 338 -3.00 17.51 25.98
CA CYS A 338 -1.68 18.12 26.22
C CYS A 338 -1.67 19.63 25.87
N GLY A 339 -2.83 20.34 25.99
CA GLY A 339 -3.07 21.64 25.40
C GLY A 339 -3.60 21.54 23.96
N PHE A 340 -3.53 20.34 23.39
CA PHE A 340 -4.15 19.88 22.15
C PHE A 340 -4.42 18.38 22.26
N PRO A 341 -5.37 17.83 21.48
CA PRO A 341 -5.65 16.41 21.47
C PRO A 341 -4.43 15.61 20.94
N LEU A 342 -3.99 14.64 21.72
CA LEU A 342 -2.92 13.71 21.34
C LEU A 342 -3.37 12.27 21.60
N VAL A 343 -3.04 11.36 20.72
CA VAL A 343 -3.34 9.93 20.83
C VAL A 343 -2.04 9.16 20.95
N ALA A 344 -2.00 8.23 21.89
CA ALA A 344 -0.93 7.25 22.02
C ALA A 344 -1.50 5.82 21.93
N LEU A 345 -0.68 4.89 21.49
CA LEU A 345 -0.99 3.47 21.44
C LEU A 345 0.01 2.71 22.31
N ILE A 346 -0.49 2.07 23.38
CA ILE A 346 0.36 1.34 24.32
C ILE A 346 -0.13 -0.10 24.48
N THR A 347 0.69 -0.98 25.05
CA THR A 347 0.25 -2.35 25.35
C THR A 347 -0.76 -2.35 26.51
N ARG A 348 -1.69 -3.31 26.49
CA ARG A 348 -2.62 -3.50 27.63
C ARG A 348 -1.86 -3.67 28.95
N ARG A 349 -0.80 -4.46 28.92
CA ARG A 349 0.05 -4.71 30.08
C ARG A 349 0.66 -3.42 30.63
N SER A 350 1.17 -2.54 29.78
CA SER A 350 1.70 -1.24 30.22
C SER A 350 0.62 -0.37 30.86
N ALA A 351 -0.60 -0.36 30.30
CA ALA A 351 -1.71 0.41 30.88
C ALA A 351 -2.10 -0.10 32.28
N GLU A 352 -2.08 -1.42 32.48
CA GLU A 352 -2.38 -2.08 33.77
C GLU A 352 -1.26 -1.85 34.79
N GLU A 353 0.02 -2.09 34.43
CA GLU A 353 1.20 -1.91 35.29
C GLU A 353 1.36 -0.45 35.76
N LEU A 354 1.03 0.51 34.90
CA LEU A 354 1.09 1.94 35.22
C LEU A 354 -0.21 2.48 35.83
N ALA A 355 -1.21 1.61 36.05
CA ALA A 355 -2.52 1.91 36.63
C ALA A 355 -3.18 3.15 35.99
N PHE A 356 -3.09 3.28 34.65
CA PHE A 356 -3.67 4.42 33.95
C PHE A 356 -5.21 4.40 33.99
N GLN A 357 -5.76 5.56 34.33
CA GLN A 357 -7.20 5.81 34.39
C GLN A 357 -7.52 7.17 33.74
N GLU A 358 -8.77 7.38 33.37
CA GLU A 358 -9.23 8.70 32.94
C GLU A 358 -9.00 9.72 34.03
N GLY A 359 -8.47 10.88 33.68
CA GLY A 359 -8.06 11.92 34.62
C GLY A 359 -6.61 11.84 35.09
N THR A 360 -5.91 10.73 34.92
CA THR A 360 -4.51 10.57 35.31
C THR A 360 -3.61 11.59 34.60
N GLN A 361 -2.76 12.27 35.38
CA GLN A 361 -1.74 13.18 34.86
C GLN A 361 -0.55 12.36 34.33
N VAL A 362 -0.13 12.64 33.11
CA VAL A 362 0.92 11.89 32.41
C VAL A 362 1.92 12.83 31.75
N LEU A 363 3.08 12.26 31.39
CA LEU A 363 4.05 12.85 30.52
C LEU A 363 4.01 12.08 29.17
N ALA A 364 3.59 12.76 28.10
CA ALA A 364 3.72 12.27 26.75
C ALA A 364 5.08 12.70 26.18
N SER A 365 5.85 11.77 25.63
CA SER A 365 7.16 12.08 25.05
C SER A 365 7.34 11.38 23.70
N PHE A 366 7.98 12.09 22.76
CA PHE A 366 8.30 11.57 21.42
C PHE A 366 9.54 12.25 20.85
N LYS A 367 10.20 11.60 19.90
CA LYS A 367 11.40 12.11 19.24
C LYS A 367 11.04 13.22 18.24
N ALA A 368 11.94 14.18 18.05
CA ALA A 368 11.80 15.17 16.97
C ALA A 368 11.80 14.53 15.57
N THR A 369 12.46 13.37 15.40
CA THR A 369 12.48 12.58 14.16
C THR A 369 11.22 11.79 13.90
N ALA A 370 10.32 11.65 14.88
CA ALA A 370 9.04 10.92 14.73
C ALA A 370 7.92 11.81 14.17
N VAL A 371 8.15 13.12 14.10
CA VAL A 371 7.17 14.08 13.59
C VAL A 371 7.49 14.42 12.15
N HIS A 372 6.52 14.27 11.26
CA HIS A 372 6.58 14.73 9.87
C HIS A 372 5.75 16.02 9.72
N LEU A 373 6.25 16.99 8.94
CA LEU A 373 5.53 18.23 8.64
C LEU A 373 5.00 18.22 7.22
N ILE A 374 3.69 18.41 7.07
CA ILE A 374 3.06 18.69 5.80
C ILE A 374 2.88 20.20 5.71
N GLU A 375 3.42 20.83 4.67
CA GLU A 375 3.25 22.26 4.41
C GLU A 375 1.83 22.57 3.93
N ARG A 376 1.27 23.70 4.40
CA ARG A 376 -0.07 24.18 4.03
C ARG A 376 -0.01 25.51 3.30
#